data_060ff1974de08b3d1b13513b08e5e6a2
#
_entry.id   060ff1974de08b3d1b13513b08e5e6a2
#
_cell.length_a   1.000
_cell.length_b   1.000
_cell.length_c   1.000
_cell.angle_alpha   90.00
_cell.angle_beta   90.00
_cell.angle_gamma   90.00
#
_symmetry.space_group_name_H-M   'P 1'
#
loop_
_entity.id
_entity.type
_entity.pdbx_description
1 polymer ?
#
loop_
_entity_poly.entity_id
_entity_poly.type
_entity_poly.pdbx_seq_one_letter_code
_entity_poly.pdbx_strand_id
1 'polypeptide(L)'
;MDIILRNKNGEDEFIIDPVSFDIAVGIGDNAENDFELTVPANAPRAERGQFVYIEGTPYGGMITRIKSDGAYKWHGKTWQGLLNNRVILAPSDGDNVYFNGDMHQVLKNWISWLSLTSVFEVSDEPCAIVANNYKVPLYSTLYEALTGALDALGGKLRIQCNERRAVLSIIPRKDWTEDEEFDTSLTNVKADIDFLPYNHLVCRGKGQKGERLAIELYADENGNISHTKSQSGIFERDLYYDYSAADQATLEADGKKKLQQIIDEAKKLTVVLTDTSDRYDVGDIVGGFDDKTGWSAKAQVTKKVVTLDNAGVVKVTYTTGDAK
;
A
#
# COMPACT_ATOMS: atom_id res chain seq x y z
N MET A 1 16.68 18.81 -11.62
CA MET A 1 16.66 17.33 -11.45
C MET A 1 16.50 16.74 -12.83
N ASP A 2 17.50 16.05 -13.31
CA ASP A 2 17.56 15.60 -14.68
C ASP A 2 16.80 14.30 -14.87
N ILE A 3 15.87 14.27 -15.82
CA ILE A 3 15.14 13.06 -16.22
C ILE A 3 15.75 12.54 -17.50
N ILE A 4 16.14 11.28 -17.51
CA ILE A 4 16.69 10.62 -18.69
C ILE A 4 15.54 9.98 -19.47
N LEU A 5 15.46 10.30 -20.78
CA LEU A 5 14.57 9.62 -21.72
C LEU A 5 15.32 8.48 -22.39
N ARG A 6 14.79 7.29 -22.28
CA ARG A 6 15.34 6.04 -22.82
C ARG A 6 14.42 5.46 -23.89
N ASN A 7 15.00 5.00 -24.98
CA ASN A 7 14.23 4.35 -26.04
C ASN A 7 13.84 2.90 -25.68
N LYS A 8 13.00 2.31 -26.52
CA LYS A 8 12.52 0.93 -26.35
C LYS A 8 13.63 -0.14 -26.42
N ASN A 9 14.81 0.21 -26.94
CA ASN A 9 15.97 -0.69 -27.05
C ASN A 9 16.87 -0.62 -25.82
N GLY A 10 16.57 0.28 -24.86
CA GLY A 10 17.35 0.47 -23.63
C GLY A 10 18.50 1.45 -23.78
N GLU A 11 18.49 2.32 -24.79
CA GLU A 11 19.50 3.35 -25.02
C GLU A 11 19.00 4.71 -24.56
N ASP A 12 19.83 5.45 -23.85
CA ASP A 12 19.51 6.81 -23.40
C ASP A 12 19.66 7.79 -24.56
N GLU A 13 18.61 8.57 -24.81
CA GLU A 13 18.53 9.45 -25.95
C GLU A 13 18.66 10.92 -25.57
N PHE A 14 18.01 11.33 -24.48
CA PHE A 14 17.93 12.72 -24.06
C PHE A 14 17.94 12.88 -22.56
N ILE A 15 18.47 14.00 -22.11
CA ILE A 15 18.26 14.50 -20.73
C ILE A 15 17.21 15.61 -20.81
N ILE A 16 16.18 15.49 -20.02
CA ILE A 16 15.04 16.41 -19.96
C ILE A 16 15.09 17.13 -18.60
N ASP A 17 15.07 18.44 -18.64
CA ASP A 17 14.81 19.28 -17.47
C ASP A 17 13.30 19.58 -17.44
N PRO A 18 12.52 18.88 -16.58
CA PRO A 18 11.08 19.01 -16.60
C PRO A 18 10.64 20.37 -16.03
N VAL A 19 9.54 20.91 -16.56
CA VAL A 19 8.88 22.11 -16.00
C VAL A 19 8.25 21.77 -14.65
N SER A 20 7.60 20.63 -14.57
CA SER A 20 7.05 20.06 -13.34
C SER A 20 6.89 18.56 -13.46
N PHE A 21 6.86 17.86 -12.34
CA PHE A 21 6.47 16.46 -12.30
C PHE A 21 5.66 16.11 -11.05
N ASP A 22 4.90 15.03 -11.19
CA ASP A 22 4.21 14.34 -10.12
C ASP A 22 4.44 12.84 -10.32
N ILE A 23 5.02 12.17 -9.34
CA ILE A 23 5.32 10.73 -9.37
C ILE A 23 4.74 10.11 -8.13
N ALA A 24 3.75 9.24 -8.28
CA ALA A 24 3.10 8.53 -7.20
C ALA A 24 3.53 7.06 -7.16
N VAL A 25 3.84 6.58 -5.95
CA VAL A 25 4.15 5.18 -5.67
C VAL A 25 3.38 4.76 -4.42
N GLY A 26 2.67 3.64 -4.50
CA GLY A 26 1.87 3.19 -3.37
C GLY A 26 1.59 1.69 -3.38
N ILE A 27 1.07 1.20 -2.25
CA ILE A 27 0.61 -0.18 -2.00
C ILE A 27 -0.83 -0.16 -1.49
N GLY A 28 -1.55 -1.28 -1.66
CA GLY A 28 -2.95 -1.42 -1.23
C GLY A 28 -3.96 -0.97 -2.28
N ASP A 29 -5.24 -0.98 -1.89
CA ASP A 29 -6.38 -0.84 -2.80
C ASP A 29 -6.48 0.51 -3.52
N ASN A 30 -5.94 1.57 -2.92
CA ASN A 30 -5.96 2.93 -3.47
C ASN A 30 -4.58 3.38 -3.97
N ALA A 31 -3.70 2.45 -4.27
CA ALA A 31 -2.36 2.76 -4.71
C ALA A 31 -2.35 3.35 -6.13
N GLU A 32 -1.88 4.57 -6.24
CA GLU A 32 -1.47 5.13 -7.51
C GLU A 32 0.00 4.74 -7.75
N ASN A 33 0.29 4.28 -8.96
CA ASN A 33 1.63 3.90 -9.39
C ASN A 33 1.85 4.44 -10.80
N ASP A 34 1.82 5.77 -10.92
CA ASP A 34 1.95 6.47 -12.18
C ASP A 34 2.69 7.81 -12.01
N PHE A 35 2.92 8.45 -13.14
CA PHE A 35 3.56 9.75 -13.17
C PHE A 35 2.94 10.68 -14.23
N GLU A 36 3.03 11.97 -13.97
CA GLU A 36 2.79 13.04 -14.93
C GLU A 36 4.04 13.94 -14.98
N LEU A 37 4.57 14.19 -16.18
CA LEU A 37 5.66 15.14 -16.43
C LEU A 37 5.16 16.25 -17.34
N THR A 38 5.35 17.50 -16.96
CA THR A 38 5.25 18.62 -17.89
C THR A 38 6.65 18.88 -18.43
N VAL A 39 6.81 18.74 -19.73
CA VAL A 39 8.11 18.90 -20.38
C VAL A 39 8.16 20.22 -21.15
N PRO A 40 9.37 20.77 -21.40
CA PRO A 40 9.53 21.97 -22.20
C PRO A 40 8.94 21.82 -23.61
N ALA A 41 8.53 22.91 -24.23
CA ALA A 41 7.91 22.89 -25.55
C ALA A 41 8.85 22.35 -26.66
N ASN A 42 10.16 22.42 -26.44
CA ASN A 42 11.20 21.89 -27.32
C ASN A 42 11.65 20.47 -26.96
N ALA A 43 11.01 19.82 -25.98
CA ALA A 43 11.29 18.43 -25.68
C ALA A 43 10.99 17.52 -26.87
N PRO A 44 11.71 16.39 -27.02
CA PRO A 44 11.45 15.47 -28.12
C PRO A 44 10.03 14.93 -28.07
N ARG A 45 9.52 14.51 -29.20
CA ARG A 45 8.23 13.80 -29.23
C ARG A 45 8.42 12.42 -28.62
N ALA A 46 7.71 12.17 -27.52
CA ALA A 46 7.72 10.85 -26.92
C ALA A 46 7.04 9.81 -27.81
N GLU A 47 7.58 8.60 -27.83
CA GLU A 47 7.13 7.47 -28.61
C GLU A 47 6.72 6.29 -27.73
N ARG A 48 5.95 5.38 -28.30
CA ARG A 48 5.52 4.17 -27.61
C ARG A 48 6.72 3.30 -27.21
N GLY A 49 6.76 2.92 -25.92
CA GLY A 49 7.78 2.03 -25.37
C GLY A 49 9.04 2.74 -24.88
N GLN A 50 9.03 4.07 -24.87
CA GLN A 50 10.07 4.85 -24.21
C GLN A 50 9.84 4.90 -22.70
N PHE A 51 10.95 5.05 -21.99
CA PHE A 51 11.00 5.13 -20.52
C PHE A 51 11.57 6.47 -20.10
N VAL A 52 11.18 6.91 -18.93
CA VAL A 52 11.81 8.03 -18.22
C VAL A 52 12.30 7.54 -16.88
N TYR A 53 13.44 8.06 -16.41
CA TYR A 53 13.96 7.74 -15.10
C TYR A 53 14.93 8.80 -14.59
N ILE A 54 15.15 8.79 -13.27
CA ILE A 54 16.14 9.59 -12.59
C ILE A 54 17.18 8.60 -12.06
N GLU A 55 18.43 8.74 -12.54
CA GLU A 55 19.48 7.80 -12.21
C GLU A 55 19.76 7.69 -10.70
N GLY A 56 20.01 6.48 -10.23
CA GLY A 56 20.28 6.19 -8.82
C GLY A 56 19.07 6.28 -7.90
N THR A 57 17.87 6.60 -8.43
CA THR A 57 16.64 6.75 -7.66
C THR A 57 15.61 5.66 -8.00
N PRO A 58 14.54 5.50 -7.20
CA PRO A 58 13.42 4.64 -7.55
C PRO A 58 12.47 5.24 -8.59
N TYR A 59 12.70 6.49 -9.01
CA TYR A 59 11.76 7.25 -9.82
C TYR A 59 11.98 7.02 -11.30
N GLY A 60 10.93 6.53 -11.96
CA GLY A 60 10.91 6.28 -13.39
C GLY A 60 9.80 5.32 -13.78
N GLY A 61 9.72 5.06 -15.09
CA GLY A 61 8.69 4.17 -15.64
C GLY A 61 8.53 4.34 -17.13
N MET A 62 7.45 3.79 -17.68
CA MET A 62 7.17 3.78 -19.11
C MET A 62 6.13 4.85 -19.49
N ILE A 63 6.42 5.64 -20.50
CA ILE A 63 5.47 6.60 -21.08
C ILE A 63 4.35 5.82 -21.77
N THR A 64 3.11 6.07 -21.35
CA THR A 64 1.91 5.40 -21.88
C THR A 64 1.00 6.34 -22.63
N ARG A 65 1.12 7.65 -22.40
CA ARG A 65 0.24 8.66 -22.99
C ARG A 65 0.97 9.99 -23.08
N ILE A 66 0.71 10.71 -24.15
CA ILE A 66 1.09 12.13 -24.31
C ILE A 66 -0.17 12.98 -24.37
N LYS A 67 -0.10 14.19 -23.82
CA LYS A 67 -1.16 15.18 -23.88
C LYS A 67 -0.55 16.53 -24.27
N SER A 68 -1.19 17.22 -25.20
CA SER A 68 -0.83 18.58 -25.61
C SER A 68 -2.09 19.43 -25.58
N ASP A 69 -2.27 20.16 -24.49
CA ASP A 69 -3.41 21.02 -24.23
C ASP A 69 -2.93 22.20 -23.37
N GLY A 70 -2.39 23.23 -24.04
CA GLY A 70 -1.72 24.35 -23.40
C GLY A 70 -0.34 24.05 -22.81
N ALA A 71 -0.08 22.81 -22.41
CA ALA A 71 1.23 22.30 -21.98
C ALA A 71 1.51 20.97 -22.64
N TYR A 72 2.79 20.61 -22.79
CA TYR A 72 3.18 19.30 -23.32
C TYR A 72 3.48 18.37 -22.13
N LYS A 73 2.66 17.34 -21.99
CA LYS A 73 2.69 16.42 -20.85
C LYS A 73 2.90 14.98 -21.29
N TRP A 74 3.73 14.27 -20.53
CA TRP A 74 3.92 12.83 -20.61
C TRP A 74 3.34 12.17 -19.38
N HIS A 75 2.49 11.20 -19.58
CA HIS A 75 1.92 10.37 -18.52
C HIS A 75 2.42 8.95 -18.67
N GLY A 76 2.61 8.26 -17.57
CA GLY A 76 3.07 6.89 -17.62
C GLY A 76 2.84 6.10 -16.35
N LYS A 77 3.22 4.84 -16.39
CA LYS A 77 3.25 3.96 -15.25
C LYS A 77 4.65 3.93 -14.67
N THR A 78 4.77 4.06 -13.34
CA THR A 78 6.03 3.88 -12.64
C THR A 78 6.50 2.42 -12.76
N TRP A 79 7.69 2.11 -12.29
CA TRP A 79 8.19 0.73 -12.24
C TRP A 79 7.24 -0.18 -11.49
N GLN A 80 6.70 0.28 -10.36
CA GLN A 80 5.68 -0.42 -9.58
C GLN A 80 4.40 -0.60 -10.38
N GLY A 81 3.97 0.42 -11.10
CA GLY A 81 2.80 0.35 -11.99
C GLY A 81 2.96 -0.65 -13.13
N LEU A 82 4.18 -0.85 -13.64
CA LEU A 82 4.45 -1.89 -14.64
C LEU A 82 4.36 -3.31 -14.05
N LEU A 83 4.81 -3.52 -12.82
CA LEU A 83 4.61 -4.78 -12.09
C LEU A 83 3.13 -5.01 -11.78
N ASN A 84 2.38 -3.95 -11.52
CA ASN A 84 0.95 -3.99 -11.23
C ASN A 84 0.08 -4.26 -12.48
N ASN A 85 0.63 -4.15 -13.69
CA ASN A 85 -0.07 -4.47 -14.94
C ASN A 85 -0.14 -5.98 -15.24
N ARG A 86 0.48 -6.84 -14.45
CA ARG A 86 0.62 -8.26 -14.76
C ARG A 86 0.02 -9.13 -13.66
N VAL A 87 -1.10 -9.78 -13.97
CA VAL A 87 -1.79 -10.71 -13.08
C VAL A 87 -1.02 -12.02 -13.01
N ILE A 88 -0.87 -12.56 -11.81
CA ILE A 88 -0.35 -13.91 -11.56
C ILE A 88 -1.48 -14.92 -11.83
N LEU A 89 -1.31 -15.72 -12.85
CA LEU A 89 -2.21 -16.81 -13.17
C LEU A 89 -1.63 -18.13 -12.68
N ALA A 90 -2.46 -18.95 -12.05
CA ALA A 90 -2.08 -20.30 -11.72
C ALA A 90 -1.84 -21.15 -13.01
N PRO A 91 -0.93 -22.14 -12.98
CA PRO A 91 -0.66 -22.99 -14.12
C PRO A 91 -1.86 -23.78 -14.64
N SER A 92 -2.84 -24.06 -13.75
CA SER A 92 -4.12 -24.69 -14.09
C SER A 92 -5.26 -23.99 -13.36
N ASP A 93 -6.47 -24.01 -13.94
CA ASP A 93 -7.66 -23.39 -13.35
C ASP A 93 -7.95 -24.00 -11.96
N GLY A 94 -8.00 -23.13 -10.96
CA GLY A 94 -8.30 -23.49 -9.57
C GLY A 94 -7.08 -23.83 -8.70
N ASP A 95 -5.89 -23.87 -9.25
CA ASP A 95 -4.67 -24.07 -8.46
C ASP A 95 -4.27 -22.81 -7.71
N ASN A 96 -3.75 -23.01 -6.50
CA ASN A 96 -3.19 -21.91 -5.73
C ASN A 96 -1.73 -21.67 -6.15
N VAL A 97 -1.33 -20.40 -6.16
CA VAL A 97 0.06 -19.99 -6.30
C VAL A 97 0.66 -19.75 -4.92
N TYR A 98 1.89 -20.19 -4.74
CA TYR A 98 2.63 -20.01 -3.49
C TYR A 98 4.00 -19.41 -3.75
N PHE A 99 4.39 -18.43 -2.94
CA PHE A 99 5.77 -18.00 -2.85
C PHE A 99 6.48 -18.85 -1.80
N ASN A 100 7.60 -19.42 -2.18
CA ASN A 100 8.38 -20.29 -1.31
C ASN A 100 9.88 -20.15 -1.57
N GLY A 101 10.66 -20.03 -0.49
CA GLY A 101 12.11 -19.85 -0.55
C GLY A 101 12.56 -18.40 -0.55
N ASP A 102 13.77 -18.17 -1.00
CA ASP A 102 14.41 -16.86 -1.12
C ASP A 102 13.59 -15.93 -2.01
N MET A 103 13.22 -14.76 -1.50
CA MET A 103 12.30 -13.86 -2.21
C MET A 103 12.93 -13.19 -3.44
N HIS A 104 14.27 -13.03 -3.52
CA HIS A 104 14.92 -12.62 -4.77
C HIS A 104 14.77 -13.69 -5.85
N GLN A 105 14.93 -14.97 -5.47
CA GLN A 105 14.74 -16.08 -6.42
C GLN A 105 13.27 -16.21 -6.87
N VAL A 106 12.33 -16.05 -5.95
CA VAL A 106 10.90 -16.00 -6.27
C VAL A 106 10.63 -14.87 -7.30
N LEU A 107 11.15 -13.67 -7.03
CA LEU A 107 10.96 -12.52 -7.91
C LEU A 107 11.62 -12.73 -9.29
N LYS A 108 12.86 -13.27 -9.35
CA LYS A 108 13.53 -13.62 -10.61
C LYS A 108 12.68 -14.56 -11.47
N ASN A 109 12.12 -15.59 -10.87
CA ASN A 109 11.28 -16.56 -11.57
C ASN A 109 10.04 -15.88 -12.16
N TRP A 110 9.36 -15.02 -11.41
CA TRP A 110 8.16 -14.31 -11.87
C TRP A 110 8.46 -13.27 -12.94
N ILE A 111 9.54 -12.49 -12.79
CA ILE A 111 10.00 -11.53 -13.82
C ILE A 111 10.30 -12.24 -15.14
N SER A 112 10.95 -13.40 -15.08
CA SER A 112 11.22 -14.24 -16.25
C SER A 112 9.93 -14.81 -16.85
N TRP A 113 9.07 -15.39 -16.03
CA TRP A 113 7.81 -16.01 -16.50
C TRP A 113 6.86 -15.00 -17.15
N LEU A 114 6.80 -13.80 -16.60
CA LEU A 114 5.99 -12.71 -17.15
C LEU A 114 6.66 -11.96 -18.32
N SER A 115 7.85 -12.41 -18.75
CA SER A 115 8.64 -11.79 -19.84
C SER A 115 8.98 -10.31 -19.60
N LEU A 116 9.33 -9.97 -18.35
CA LEU A 116 9.66 -8.61 -17.94
C LEU A 116 11.17 -8.35 -17.83
N THR A 117 12.01 -9.31 -18.22
CA THR A 117 13.48 -9.26 -18.12
C THR A 117 14.14 -8.17 -18.99
N SER A 118 13.43 -7.65 -19.98
CA SER A 118 13.92 -6.50 -20.78
C SER A 118 13.89 -5.18 -20.02
N VAL A 119 13.06 -5.08 -18.98
CA VAL A 119 12.83 -3.86 -18.19
C VAL A 119 13.44 -3.99 -16.79
N PHE A 120 13.30 -5.15 -16.18
CA PHE A 120 13.70 -5.39 -14.80
C PHE A 120 14.86 -6.36 -14.69
N GLU A 121 15.71 -6.07 -13.72
CA GLU A 121 16.74 -6.96 -13.20
C GLU A 121 16.50 -7.17 -11.72
N VAL A 122 16.71 -8.36 -11.21
CA VAL A 122 16.60 -8.64 -9.78
C VAL A 122 17.99 -8.76 -9.20
N SER A 123 18.24 -8.10 -8.08
CA SER A 123 19.52 -8.13 -7.38
C SER A 123 20.05 -9.55 -7.15
N ASP A 124 21.35 -9.74 -7.33
CA ASP A 124 22.07 -10.97 -7.02
C ASP A 124 22.56 -11.03 -5.56
N GLU A 125 22.42 -9.91 -4.82
CA GLU A 125 22.75 -9.88 -3.40
C GLU A 125 21.89 -10.87 -2.61
N PRO A 126 22.42 -11.46 -1.50
CA PRO A 126 21.63 -12.34 -0.65
C PRO A 126 20.36 -11.66 -0.13
N CYS A 127 19.23 -12.35 -0.23
CA CYS A 127 17.97 -11.87 0.30
C CYS A 127 17.77 -12.35 1.75
N ALA A 128 17.58 -11.42 2.68
CA ALA A 128 17.29 -11.76 4.08
C ALA A 128 15.85 -12.23 4.29
N ILE A 129 14.98 -12.06 3.29
CA ILE A 129 13.55 -12.37 3.38
C ILE A 129 13.27 -13.70 2.66
N VAL A 130 12.71 -14.65 3.43
CA VAL A 130 12.39 -16.01 2.94
C VAL A 130 10.90 -16.26 3.15
N ALA A 131 10.19 -16.62 2.09
CA ALA A 131 8.80 -17.04 2.17
C ALA A 131 8.73 -18.54 2.53
N ASN A 132 7.76 -18.88 3.38
CA ASN A 132 7.45 -20.28 3.70
C ASN A 132 5.99 -20.54 3.32
N ASN A 133 5.79 -21.03 2.09
CA ASN A 133 4.48 -21.31 1.53
C ASN A 133 3.46 -20.16 1.67
N TYR A 134 3.91 -18.93 1.40
CA TYR A 134 2.99 -17.80 1.37
C TYR A 134 1.98 -17.99 0.22
N LYS A 135 0.71 -18.13 0.57
CA LYS A 135 -0.36 -18.27 -0.41
C LYS A 135 -0.67 -16.93 -1.05
N VAL A 136 -0.46 -16.83 -2.35
CA VAL A 136 -0.80 -15.65 -3.15
C VAL A 136 -2.32 -15.57 -3.30
N PRO A 137 -2.95 -14.41 -3.02
CA PRO A 137 -4.36 -14.23 -3.29
C PRO A 137 -4.69 -14.42 -4.78
N LEU A 138 -5.82 -15.05 -5.07
CA LEU A 138 -6.23 -15.31 -6.45
C LEU A 138 -6.40 -14.01 -7.23
N TYR A 139 -5.97 -14.03 -8.48
CA TYR A 139 -6.05 -12.90 -9.42
C TYR A 139 -5.28 -11.64 -9.01
N SER A 140 -4.37 -11.74 -8.04
CA SER A 140 -3.47 -10.64 -7.69
C SER A 140 -2.54 -10.30 -8.85
N THR A 141 -2.20 -9.04 -8.96
CA THR A 141 -1.07 -8.63 -9.80
C THR A 141 0.25 -9.06 -9.16
N LEU A 142 1.35 -9.05 -9.94
CA LEU A 142 2.66 -9.34 -9.37
C LEU A 142 3.03 -8.36 -8.25
N TYR A 143 2.68 -7.07 -8.41
CA TYR A 143 2.97 -6.06 -7.40
C TYR A 143 2.17 -6.28 -6.11
N GLU A 144 0.86 -6.53 -6.20
CA GLU A 144 0.01 -6.83 -5.04
C GLU A 144 0.44 -8.10 -4.31
N ALA A 145 0.72 -9.18 -5.04
CA ALA A 145 1.18 -10.43 -4.47
C ALA A 145 2.52 -10.28 -3.74
N LEU A 146 3.46 -9.53 -4.36
CA LEU A 146 4.77 -9.26 -3.80
C LEU A 146 4.66 -8.39 -2.55
N THR A 147 3.96 -7.26 -2.61
CA THR A 147 3.83 -6.33 -1.48
C THR A 147 3.07 -6.95 -0.32
N GLY A 148 2.03 -7.76 -0.59
CA GLY A 148 1.31 -8.51 0.45
C GLY A 148 2.19 -9.56 1.13
N ALA A 149 3.01 -10.29 0.37
CA ALA A 149 3.98 -11.23 0.94
C ALA A 149 5.04 -10.52 1.77
N LEU A 150 5.59 -9.42 1.25
CA LEU A 150 6.62 -8.64 1.94
C LEU A 150 6.08 -7.98 3.21
N ASP A 151 4.83 -7.52 3.22
CA ASP A 151 4.21 -7.01 4.44
C ASP A 151 4.14 -8.07 5.54
N ALA A 152 3.70 -9.28 5.19
CA ALA A 152 3.63 -10.42 6.11
C ALA A 152 5.01 -10.87 6.62
N LEU A 153 6.07 -10.71 5.81
CA LEU A 153 7.43 -11.17 6.09
C LEU A 153 8.35 -10.08 6.66
N GLY A 154 7.86 -8.87 6.87
CA GLY A 154 8.67 -7.76 7.39
C GLY A 154 9.65 -7.19 6.37
N GLY A 155 9.36 -7.32 5.08
CA GLY A 155 10.18 -6.82 3.98
C GLY A 155 9.55 -5.65 3.22
N LYS A 156 10.31 -5.08 2.30
CA LYS A 156 9.85 -4.11 1.30
C LYS A 156 10.57 -4.28 -0.03
N LEU A 157 9.92 -3.84 -1.11
CA LEU A 157 10.52 -3.76 -2.43
C LEU A 157 11.31 -2.46 -2.55
N ARG A 158 12.57 -2.56 -2.91
CA ARG A 158 13.44 -1.44 -3.28
C ARG A 158 13.68 -1.49 -4.78
N ILE A 159 13.53 -0.35 -5.45
CA ILE A 159 13.84 -0.19 -6.88
C ILE A 159 14.93 0.86 -7.01
N GLN A 160 15.91 0.59 -7.84
CA GLN A 160 16.94 1.56 -8.21
C GLN A 160 17.13 1.52 -9.73
N CYS A 161 17.14 2.68 -10.35
CA CYS A 161 17.40 2.78 -11.78
C CYS A 161 18.90 2.90 -12.05
N ASN A 162 19.39 2.10 -12.95
CA ASN A 162 20.74 2.21 -13.47
C ASN A 162 20.72 2.46 -14.99
N GLU A 163 21.90 2.59 -15.59
CA GLU A 163 22.09 2.82 -17.03
C GLU A 163 21.43 1.76 -17.95
N ARG A 164 20.91 0.67 -17.41
CA ARG A 164 20.37 -0.43 -18.21
C ARG A 164 18.92 -0.77 -17.90
N ARG A 165 18.59 -0.93 -16.61
CA ARG A 165 17.29 -1.48 -16.14
C ARG A 165 16.91 -0.90 -14.78
N ALA A 166 15.67 -1.13 -14.42
CA ALA A 166 15.22 -0.96 -13.05
C ALA A 166 15.63 -2.22 -12.24
N VAL A 167 16.54 -2.06 -11.30
CA VAL A 167 17.03 -3.12 -10.43
C VAL A 167 16.08 -3.26 -9.24
N LEU A 168 15.51 -4.44 -9.09
CA LEU A 168 14.60 -4.81 -8.01
C LEU A 168 15.39 -5.51 -6.90
N SER A 169 15.24 -5.05 -5.67
CA SER A 169 15.80 -5.69 -4.49
C SER A 169 14.73 -5.85 -3.42
N ILE A 170 14.78 -6.95 -2.68
CA ILE A 170 13.92 -7.16 -1.52
C ILE A 170 14.80 -7.02 -0.29
N ILE A 171 14.42 -6.09 0.57
CA ILE A 171 15.16 -5.76 1.78
C ILE A 171 14.22 -5.76 2.99
N PRO A 172 14.74 -5.92 4.22
CA PRO A 172 13.95 -5.68 5.43
C PRO A 172 13.36 -4.27 5.42
N ARG A 173 12.09 -4.15 5.83
CA ARG A 173 11.50 -2.82 6.04
C ARG A 173 12.15 -2.15 7.24
N LYS A 174 12.28 -0.85 7.22
CA LYS A 174 12.80 -0.07 8.34
C LYS A 174 11.64 0.32 9.27
N ASP A 175 11.80 0.04 10.55
CA ASP A 175 10.98 0.65 11.61
C ASP A 175 11.72 1.88 12.14
N TRP A 176 11.28 3.05 11.70
CA TRP A 176 11.90 4.30 12.08
C TRP A 176 11.67 4.66 13.55
N THR A 177 10.67 4.06 14.20
CA THR A 177 10.42 4.32 15.62
C THR A 177 11.47 3.68 16.55
N GLU A 178 12.28 2.77 16.01
CA GLU A 178 13.40 2.15 16.72
C GLU A 178 14.74 2.90 16.47
N ASP A 179 14.72 3.92 15.60
CA ASP A 179 15.88 4.74 15.27
C ASP A 179 16.00 5.90 16.27
N GLU A 180 17.14 6.01 16.95
CA GLU A 180 17.42 7.11 17.90
C GLU A 180 17.40 8.50 17.26
N GLU A 181 17.62 8.58 15.94
CA GLU A 181 17.56 9.83 15.17
C GLU A 181 16.15 10.15 14.64
N PHE A 182 15.15 9.36 14.99
CA PHE A 182 13.79 9.60 14.54
C PHE A 182 13.21 10.84 15.20
N ASP A 183 12.99 11.87 14.40
CA ASP A 183 12.42 13.14 14.85
C ASP A 183 10.90 13.10 14.89
N THR A 184 10.35 12.93 16.09
CA THR A 184 8.90 12.92 16.29
C THR A 184 8.24 14.26 15.99
N SER A 185 8.99 15.35 15.86
CA SER A 185 8.43 16.66 15.46
C SER A 185 7.96 16.67 13.98
N LEU A 186 8.47 15.73 13.17
CA LEU A 186 8.09 15.53 11.77
C LEU A 186 6.89 14.58 11.59
N THR A 187 6.31 14.15 12.71
CA THR A 187 5.13 13.29 12.74
C THR A 187 4.06 13.86 13.67
N ASN A 188 2.82 13.58 13.38
CA ASN A 188 1.70 13.91 14.24
C ASN A 188 0.76 12.73 14.34
N VAL A 189 0.21 12.47 15.52
CA VAL A 189 -0.86 11.49 15.72
C VAL A 189 -2.17 12.24 15.86
N LYS A 190 -3.14 11.86 15.04
CA LYS A 190 -4.54 12.29 15.21
C LYS A 190 -5.27 11.14 15.89
N ALA A 191 -5.92 11.44 16.98
CA ALA A 191 -6.74 10.50 17.74
C ALA A 191 -8.21 10.90 17.65
N ASP A 192 -9.06 9.94 17.26
CA ASP A 192 -10.52 10.05 17.32
C ASP A 192 -11.01 8.84 18.10
N ILE A 193 -11.42 9.09 19.35
CA ILE A 193 -11.73 8.03 20.31
C ILE A 193 -13.17 8.18 20.77
N ASP A 194 -14.02 7.22 20.40
CA ASP A 194 -15.34 7.04 21.01
C ASP A 194 -15.20 6.16 22.27
N PHE A 195 -15.38 6.76 23.43
CA PHE A 195 -15.29 6.04 24.71
C PHE A 195 -16.50 5.13 24.99
N LEU A 196 -17.56 5.25 24.18
CA LEU A 196 -18.76 4.45 24.37
C LEU A 196 -19.31 3.99 23.00
N PRO A 197 -18.59 3.13 22.27
CA PRO A 197 -19.09 2.55 21.02
C PRO A 197 -20.29 1.62 21.28
N TYR A 198 -20.98 1.22 20.21
CA TYR A 198 -21.92 0.11 20.31
C TYR A 198 -21.17 -1.14 20.78
N ASN A 199 -21.64 -1.72 21.89
CA ASN A 199 -21.01 -2.85 22.56
C ASN A 199 -21.93 -4.05 22.78
N HIS A 200 -23.19 -3.95 22.36
CA HIS A 200 -24.15 -5.02 22.28
C HIS A 200 -24.76 -5.07 20.88
N LEU A 201 -24.59 -6.19 20.17
CA LEU A 201 -25.10 -6.41 18.85
C LEU A 201 -26.24 -7.45 18.87
N VAL A 202 -27.44 -7.00 18.58
CA VAL A 202 -28.64 -7.85 18.49
C VAL A 202 -28.80 -8.32 17.06
N CYS A 203 -28.34 -9.53 16.77
CA CYS A 203 -28.36 -10.11 15.42
C CYS A 203 -29.66 -10.88 15.14
N ARG A 204 -30.21 -10.71 13.95
CA ARG A 204 -31.36 -11.48 13.45
C ARG A 204 -31.06 -12.11 12.11
N GLY A 205 -31.17 -13.44 12.08
CA GLY A 205 -30.92 -14.28 10.91
C GLY A 205 -32.18 -14.77 10.21
N LYS A 206 -32.05 -15.93 9.58
CA LYS A 206 -33.11 -16.62 8.84
C LYS A 206 -34.33 -16.93 9.72
N GLY A 207 -35.52 -16.92 9.11
CA GLY A 207 -36.82 -17.21 9.76
C GLY A 207 -37.82 -16.10 9.54
N GLN A 208 -39.03 -16.27 10.12
CA GLN A 208 -40.12 -15.29 10.00
C GLN A 208 -40.59 -14.86 11.39
N LYS A 209 -40.87 -13.56 11.54
CA LYS A 209 -41.40 -12.96 12.79
C LYS A 209 -40.62 -13.41 14.03
N GLY A 210 -41.28 -13.95 15.04
CA GLY A 210 -40.66 -14.36 16.30
C GLY A 210 -39.84 -15.65 16.23
N GLU A 211 -39.85 -16.38 15.13
CA GLU A 211 -39.08 -17.60 14.91
C GLU A 211 -37.73 -17.34 14.21
N ARG A 212 -37.39 -16.08 13.97
CA ARG A 212 -36.10 -15.73 13.40
C ARG A 212 -34.97 -16.13 14.35
N LEU A 213 -33.90 -16.66 13.75
CA LEU A 213 -32.64 -16.85 14.49
C LEU A 213 -32.24 -15.56 15.18
N ALA A 214 -31.87 -15.67 16.44
CA ALA A 214 -31.44 -14.56 17.28
C ALA A 214 -30.11 -14.90 17.95
N ILE A 215 -29.15 -14.01 17.80
CA ILE A 215 -27.85 -14.08 18.48
C ILE A 215 -27.59 -12.72 19.11
N GLU A 216 -27.11 -12.70 20.32
CA GLU A 216 -26.65 -11.51 21.01
C GLU A 216 -25.14 -11.61 21.25
N LEU A 217 -24.42 -10.59 20.87
CA LEU A 217 -22.97 -10.48 21.01
C LEU A 217 -22.64 -9.24 21.83
N TYR A 218 -21.77 -9.39 22.79
CA TYR A 218 -21.37 -8.33 23.70
C TYR A 218 -19.86 -8.14 23.64
N ALA A 219 -19.42 -6.88 23.63
CA ALA A 219 -18.03 -6.51 23.79
C ALA A 219 -17.77 -5.99 25.21
N ASP A 220 -16.70 -6.43 25.82
CA ASP A 220 -16.24 -5.90 27.11
C ASP A 220 -15.44 -4.58 26.92
N GLU A 221 -14.98 -4.01 28.03
CA GLU A 221 -14.17 -2.76 28.02
C GLU A 221 -12.82 -2.91 27.30
N ASN A 222 -12.37 -4.15 27.09
CA ASN A 222 -11.13 -4.46 26.36
C ASN A 222 -11.39 -4.81 24.90
N GLY A 223 -12.65 -4.79 24.45
CA GLY A 223 -13.04 -5.17 23.10
C GLY A 223 -13.18 -6.67 22.85
N ASN A 224 -13.13 -7.52 23.88
CA ASN A 224 -13.34 -8.96 23.73
C ASN A 224 -14.81 -9.26 23.49
N ILE A 225 -15.12 -9.98 22.40
CA ILE A 225 -16.49 -10.30 22.00
C ILE A 225 -16.91 -11.68 22.54
N SER A 226 -18.05 -11.73 23.21
CA SER A 226 -18.64 -12.96 23.76
C SER A 226 -20.16 -12.93 23.71
N HIS A 227 -20.81 -14.03 24.13
CA HIS A 227 -22.28 -14.10 24.34
C HIS A 227 -22.69 -13.67 25.75
N THR A 228 -21.74 -13.29 26.59
CA THR A 228 -22.03 -12.92 27.99
C THR A 228 -22.08 -11.41 28.07
N LYS A 229 -23.20 -10.91 28.62
CA LYS A 229 -23.39 -9.49 28.91
C LYS A 229 -22.30 -8.99 29.84
N SER A 230 -21.53 -8.00 29.41
CA SER A 230 -20.39 -7.43 30.13
C SER A 230 -20.67 -6.04 30.69
N GLN A 231 -21.60 -5.30 30.08
CA GLN A 231 -21.94 -3.93 30.45
C GLN A 231 -23.46 -3.78 30.66
N SER A 232 -23.86 -2.72 31.36
CA SER A 232 -25.27 -2.48 31.65
C SER A 232 -25.57 -1.00 31.89
N GLY A 233 -26.87 -0.64 31.84
CA GLY A 233 -27.34 0.73 32.07
C GLY A 233 -26.82 1.68 31.03
N ILE A 234 -26.29 2.83 31.42
CA ILE A 234 -25.81 3.87 30.53
C ILE A 234 -24.56 3.47 29.71
N PHE A 235 -23.88 2.41 30.13
CA PHE A 235 -22.68 1.91 29.44
C PHE A 235 -22.99 0.85 28.39
N GLU A 236 -24.25 0.36 28.30
CA GLU A 236 -24.70 -0.55 27.25
C GLU A 236 -25.28 0.24 26.09
N ARG A 237 -24.75 -0.01 24.88
CA ARG A 237 -25.25 0.58 23.66
C ARG A 237 -25.56 -0.53 22.67
N ASP A 238 -26.85 -0.64 22.34
CA ASP A 238 -27.38 -1.68 21.48
C ASP A 238 -27.36 -1.25 20.02
N LEU A 239 -26.95 -2.16 19.14
CA LEU A 239 -27.11 -2.04 17.70
C LEU A 239 -27.85 -3.24 17.14
N TYR A 240 -28.87 -2.99 16.33
CA TYR A 240 -29.58 -4.04 15.61
C TYR A 240 -28.88 -4.38 14.30
N TYR A 241 -28.65 -5.70 14.09
CA TYR A 241 -28.03 -6.23 12.88
C TYR A 241 -28.92 -7.25 12.21
N ASP A 242 -29.42 -6.94 11.01
CA ASP A 242 -30.29 -7.81 10.23
C ASP A 242 -29.52 -8.49 9.10
N TYR A 243 -29.45 -9.81 9.13
CA TYR A 243 -28.96 -10.63 8.03
C TYR A 243 -29.94 -11.78 7.78
N SER A 244 -31.09 -11.45 7.20
CA SER A 244 -32.25 -12.32 7.05
C SER A 244 -32.02 -13.65 6.29
N ALA A 245 -30.95 -13.75 5.50
CA ALA A 245 -30.58 -14.98 4.79
C ALA A 245 -29.63 -15.89 5.58
N ALA A 246 -28.99 -15.39 6.65
CA ALA A 246 -27.94 -16.10 7.38
C ALA A 246 -28.48 -17.25 8.23
N ASP A 247 -27.83 -18.39 8.17
CA ASP A 247 -27.93 -19.44 9.18
C ASP A 247 -27.18 -19.03 10.47
N GLN A 248 -27.24 -19.89 11.48
CA GLN A 248 -26.65 -19.57 12.78
C GLN A 248 -25.14 -19.32 12.71
N ALA A 249 -24.40 -20.17 12.01
CA ALA A 249 -22.93 -20.07 11.92
C ALA A 249 -22.50 -18.81 11.16
N THR A 250 -23.18 -18.52 10.04
CA THR A 250 -22.94 -17.31 9.24
C THR A 250 -23.29 -16.05 10.03
N LEU A 251 -24.46 -16.05 10.70
CA LEU A 251 -24.92 -14.90 11.51
C LEU A 251 -23.94 -14.58 12.65
N GLU A 252 -23.42 -15.62 13.30
CA GLU A 252 -22.43 -15.45 14.37
C GLU A 252 -21.11 -14.91 13.86
N ALA A 253 -20.58 -15.48 12.76
CA ALA A 253 -19.33 -15.03 12.17
C ALA A 253 -19.39 -13.57 11.68
N ASP A 254 -20.46 -13.23 10.97
CA ASP A 254 -20.66 -11.86 10.45
C ASP A 254 -20.97 -10.86 11.57
N GLY A 255 -21.75 -11.28 12.57
CA GLY A 255 -22.03 -10.46 13.77
C GLY A 255 -20.76 -10.13 14.54
N LYS A 256 -19.89 -11.12 14.78
CA LYS A 256 -18.58 -10.89 15.40
C LYS A 256 -17.72 -9.94 14.60
N LYS A 257 -17.65 -10.14 13.29
CA LYS A 257 -16.90 -9.26 12.38
C LYS A 257 -17.45 -7.83 12.45
N LYS A 258 -18.78 -7.67 12.41
CA LYS A 258 -19.42 -6.34 12.48
C LYS A 258 -19.16 -5.64 13.80
N LEU A 259 -19.27 -6.33 14.92
CA LEU A 259 -19.00 -5.76 16.23
C LEU A 259 -17.52 -5.41 16.40
N GLN A 260 -16.60 -6.28 15.94
CA GLN A 260 -15.18 -6.00 15.92
C GLN A 260 -14.85 -4.75 15.11
N GLN A 261 -15.44 -4.60 13.92
CA GLN A 261 -15.28 -3.40 13.11
C GLN A 261 -15.68 -2.12 13.85
N ILE A 262 -16.80 -2.15 14.60
CA ILE A 262 -17.27 -1.00 15.37
C ILE A 262 -16.29 -0.66 16.49
N ILE A 263 -15.75 -1.67 17.18
CA ILE A 263 -14.76 -1.49 18.24
C ILE A 263 -13.45 -0.91 17.66
N ASP A 264 -13.00 -1.43 16.55
CA ASP A 264 -11.77 -0.95 15.88
C ASP A 264 -11.93 0.50 15.38
N GLU A 265 -13.09 0.84 14.83
CA GLU A 265 -13.43 2.20 14.39
C GLU A 265 -13.57 3.19 15.56
N ALA A 266 -13.94 2.72 16.76
CA ALA A 266 -14.07 3.53 17.96
C ALA A 266 -12.74 4.08 18.48
N LYS A 267 -11.62 3.47 18.11
CA LYS A 267 -10.27 3.92 18.44
C LYS A 267 -9.48 4.14 17.18
N LYS A 268 -9.77 5.23 16.49
CA LYS A 268 -9.08 5.57 15.24
C LYS A 268 -7.88 6.46 15.53
N LEU A 269 -6.70 5.90 15.35
CA LEU A 269 -5.44 6.63 15.38
C LEU A 269 -4.91 6.77 13.94
N THR A 270 -4.37 7.94 13.61
CA THR A 270 -3.75 8.18 12.30
C THR A 270 -2.41 8.85 12.52
N VAL A 271 -1.36 8.26 11.98
CA VAL A 271 -0.03 8.88 11.93
C VAL A 271 0.04 9.76 10.69
N VAL A 272 0.41 11.00 10.85
CA VAL A 272 0.58 11.97 9.76
C VAL A 272 2.04 12.38 9.69
N LEU A 273 2.69 12.14 8.55
CA LEU A 273 4.03 12.62 8.27
C LEU A 273 3.95 14.06 7.73
N THR A 274 4.67 14.97 8.37
CA THR A 274 4.82 16.37 7.95
C THR A 274 6.17 16.61 7.26
N ASP A 275 7.08 15.65 7.31
CA ASP A 275 8.33 15.67 6.58
C ASP A 275 8.07 15.73 5.06
N THR A 276 8.74 16.66 4.39
CA THR A 276 8.66 16.82 2.93
C THR A 276 9.93 16.38 2.21
N SER A 277 10.88 15.81 2.94
CA SER A 277 12.11 15.22 2.38
C SER A 277 11.85 13.80 1.84
N ASP A 278 12.74 13.31 0.99
CA ASP A 278 12.69 11.96 0.43
C ASP A 278 13.37 10.93 1.38
N ARG A 279 12.88 10.85 2.62
CA ARG A 279 13.52 10.07 3.70
C ARG A 279 12.91 8.68 3.85
N TYR A 280 11.58 8.57 3.73
CA TYR A 280 10.86 7.32 3.99
C TYR A 280 10.49 6.63 2.69
N ASP A 281 10.46 5.30 2.71
CA ASP A 281 10.01 4.50 1.59
C ASP A 281 8.63 3.87 1.87
N VAL A 282 7.92 3.56 0.80
CA VAL A 282 6.70 2.76 0.90
C VAL A 282 7.03 1.40 1.49
N GLY A 283 6.29 1.01 2.52
CA GLY A 283 6.54 -0.21 3.30
C GLY A 283 7.23 0.03 4.64
N ASP A 284 7.89 1.16 4.86
CA ASP A 284 8.50 1.51 6.15
C ASP A 284 7.45 1.77 7.23
N ILE A 285 7.83 1.56 8.48
CA ILE A 285 7.01 1.89 9.65
C ILE A 285 7.46 3.23 10.22
N VAL A 286 6.51 4.07 10.48
CA VAL A 286 6.69 5.38 11.14
C VAL A 286 5.78 5.45 12.36
N GLY A 287 6.08 6.32 13.29
CA GLY A 287 5.27 6.48 14.49
C GLY A 287 5.15 7.93 14.90
N GLY A 288 4.34 8.17 15.89
CA GLY A 288 4.16 9.49 16.45
C GLY A 288 3.53 9.41 17.83
N PHE A 289 3.48 10.56 18.48
CA PHE A 289 2.88 10.76 19.79
C PHE A 289 2.02 12.04 19.74
N ASP A 290 0.85 11.99 20.36
CA ASP A 290 0.00 13.16 20.53
C ASP A 290 0.10 13.65 21.99
N ASP A 291 0.74 14.80 22.18
CA ASP A 291 0.94 15.41 23.50
C ASP A 291 -0.35 15.73 24.26
N LYS A 292 -1.46 15.92 23.52
CA LYS A 292 -2.74 16.29 24.13
C LYS A 292 -3.47 15.11 24.73
N THR A 293 -3.44 13.99 24.04
CA THR A 293 -4.16 12.77 24.44
C THR A 293 -3.26 11.75 25.12
N GLY A 294 -1.93 11.88 24.99
CA GLY A 294 -0.96 10.90 25.46
C GLY A 294 -0.90 9.61 24.65
N TRP A 295 -1.54 9.58 23.46
CA TRP A 295 -1.55 8.40 22.61
C TRP A 295 -0.35 8.36 21.67
N SER A 296 0.26 7.20 21.57
CA SER A 296 1.25 6.88 20.56
C SER A 296 0.67 5.89 19.54
N ALA A 297 1.14 5.96 18.32
CA ALA A 297 0.73 5.05 17.26
C ALA A 297 1.88 4.81 16.28
N LYS A 298 1.89 3.64 15.65
CA LYS A 298 2.74 3.30 14.53
C LYS A 298 1.87 3.02 13.30
N ALA A 299 2.35 3.38 12.13
CA ALA A 299 1.68 3.08 10.87
C ALA A 299 2.69 2.82 9.76
N GLN A 300 2.28 2.05 8.75
CA GLN A 300 3.09 1.80 7.57
C GLN A 300 2.92 2.95 6.57
N VAL A 301 4.00 3.37 5.94
CA VAL A 301 3.94 4.28 4.78
C VAL A 301 3.37 3.49 3.60
N THR A 302 2.17 3.86 3.16
CA THR A 302 1.45 3.16 2.07
C THR A 302 1.54 3.88 0.73
N LYS A 303 1.79 5.19 0.73
CA LYS A 303 1.94 5.97 -0.50
C LYS A 303 2.97 7.09 -0.31
N LYS A 304 3.70 7.36 -1.37
CA LYS A 304 4.68 8.42 -1.49
C LYS A 304 4.44 9.14 -2.82
N VAL A 305 4.31 10.46 -2.78
CA VAL A 305 4.17 11.30 -3.95
C VAL A 305 5.32 12.30 -3.96
N VAL A 306 6.08 12.32 -5.03
CA VAL A 306 7.19 13.26 -5.23
C VAL A 306 6.80 14.24 -6.31
N THR A 307 6.79 15.51 -5.98
CA THR A 307 6.42 16.59 -6.90
C THR A 307 7.57 17.55 -7.12
N LEU A 308 7.70 18.05 -8.33
CA LEU A 308 8.47 19.23 -8.67
C LEU A 308 7.50 20.29 -9.19
N ASP A 309 7.49 21.44 -8.57
CA ASP A 309 6.65 22.55 -9.03
C ASP A 309 7.38 23.44 -10.07
N ASN A 310 6.63 24.34 -10.69
CA ASN A 310 7.16 25.29 -11.70
C ASN A 310 8.22 26.26 -11.14
N ALA A 311 8.41 26.33 -9.83
CA ALA A 311 9.45 27.12 -9.18
C ALA A 311 10.73 26.29 -8.91
N GLY A 312 10.74 25.02 -9.31
CA GLY A 312 11.88 24.11 -9.12
C GLY A 312 11.96 23.54 -7.70
N VAL A 313 10.88 23.63 -6.90
CA VAL A 313 10.85 23.09 -5.54
C VAL A 313 10.40 21.64 -5.57
N VAL A 314 11.25 20.74 -5.07
CA VAL A 314 10.91 19.33 -4.87
C VAL A 314 10.26 19.16 -3.49
N LYS A 315 9.13 18.47 -3.46
CA LYS A 315 8.40 18.15 -2.24
C LYS A 315 7.95 16.71 -2.26
N VAL A 316 8.07 16.05 -1.12
CA VAL A 316 7.55 14.69 -0.92
C VAL A 316 6.34 14.74 0.02
N THR A 317 5.32 13.97 -0.31
CA THR A 317 4.14 13.79 0.54
C THR A 317 3.94 12.30 0.78
N TYR A 318 3.62 11.95 2.01
CA TYR A 318 3.41 10.58 2.44
C TYR A 318 1.98 10.33 2.88
N THR A 319 1.48 9.15 2.62
CA THR A 319 0.24 8.61 3.21
C THR A 319 0.59 7.38 4.01
N THR A 320 -0.01 7.25 5.17
CA THR A 320 0.13 6.07 6.03
C THR A 320 -1.13 5.23 5.99
N GLY A 321 -0.98 3.95 6.23
CA GLY A 321 -2.09 3.03 6.47
C GLY A 321 -2.68 3.20 7.87
N ASP A 322 -3.54 2.23 8.24
CA ASP A 322 -4.15 2.19 9.56
C ASP A 322 -3.07 2.09 10.64
N ALA A 323 -3.23 2.89 11.69
CA ALA A 323 -2.31 2.91 12.82
C ALA A 323 -2.60 1.75 13.78
N LYS A 324 -1.54 1.24 14.40
CA LYS A 324 -1.60 0.18 15.42
C LYS A 324 -1.00 0.66 16.72
#